data_43db11bc7df86479178ddc44b06cdce8
#
_entry.id   43db11bc7df86479178ddc44b06cdce8
#
_cell.length_a   1.000
_cell.length_b   1.000
_cell.length_c   1.000
_cell.angle_alpha   90.00
_cell.angle_beta   90.00
_cell.angle_gamma   90.00
#
_symmetry.space_group_name_H-M   'P 1'
#
loop_
_entity.id
_entity.type
_entity.pdbx_description
1 polymer ?
#
loop_
_entity_poly.entity_id
_entity_poly.type
_entity_poly.pdbx_seq_one_letter_code
_entity_poly.pdbx_strand_id
1 'polypeptide(L)'
;MKPQGTQLSLFETRSSSDPFAVRVSPRARRLTARVHVGGRVEIVVPIGVNAHMVRDFVQRFTPWIDRKVAAMQCFAAPSEPVPGTVEFALTDEKFAVDWRRGSKRRLEQAADRIEVHASDERGARELLQGWLKRAAYDRLAPRLLQLANELNYPVARVSIRCQRTRWGSCSTRGTVTLNCSLLFLSLEVVRYLFVHELAHTKHMNHSPDFWRLVERIEPDYRRLDRTLLAGWRTVPGWVFKS
;
A
#
# COMPACT_ATOMS: atom_id res chain seq x y z
N MET A 1 -8.09 48.24 -7.89
CA MET A 1 -9.06 47.53 -7.01
C MET A 1 -9.11 46.07 -7.42
N LYS A 2 -8.57 45.18 -6.59
CA LYS A 2 -8.68 43.74 -6.75
C LYS A 2 -9.97 43.29 -6.07
N PRO A 3 -10.80 42.43 -6.65
CA PRO A 3 -11.92 41.85 -5.92
C PRO A 3 -11.37 40.80 -4.95
N GLN A 4 -11.35 41.12 -3.68
CA GLN A 4 -11.18 40.16 -2.59
C GLN A 4 -12.52 39.54 -2.23
N GLY A 5 -12.53 38.21 -2.12
CA GLY A 5 -13.40 37.51 -1.19
C GLY A 5 -14.79 37.13 -1.70
N THR A 6 -14.96 35.87 -2.09
CA THR A 6 -16.26 35.17 -1.90
C THR A 6 -16.13 33.65 -2.05
N GLN A 7 -14.92 33.07 -2.11
CA GLN A 7 -14.75 31.63 -2.40
C GLN A 7 -14.38 30.77 -1.18
N LEU A 8 -14.04 31.35 -0.04
CA LEU A 8 -13.63 30.62 1.17
C LEU A 8 -14.80 30.24 2.09
N SER A 9 -15.93 30.94 2.04
CA SER A 9 -17.03 30.72 2.99
C SER A 9 -17.92 29.51 2.70
N LEU A 10 -17.85 28.92 1.51
CA LEU A 10 -18.69 27.78 1.14
C LEU A 10 -18.14 26.43 1.65
N PHE A 11 -16.88 26.38 2.11
CA PHE A 11 -16.23 25.17 2.63
C PHE A 11 -15.92 25.22 4.12
N GLU A 12 -16.22 26.35 4.79
CA GLU A 12 -15.98 26.52 6.24
C GLU A 12 -17.12 26.04 7.15
N THR A 13 -18.27 25.65 6.60
CA THR A 13 -19.31 25.00 7.39
C THR A 13 -18.90 23.55 7.68
N ARG A 14 -18.21 23.35 8.79
CA ARG A 14 -18.17 22.05 9.49
C ARG A 14 -19.60 21.68 9.91
N SER A 15 -20.34 21.05 9.02
CA SER A 15 -21.45 20.23 9.41
C SER A 15 -20.86 18.95 9.95
N SER A 16 -21.17 18.59 11.18
CA SER A 16 -20.74 17.37 11.89
C SER A 16 -21.23 16.06 11.23
N SER A 17 -21.85 16.15 10.05
CA SER A 17 -22.43 15.03 9.29
C SER A 17 -21.72 14.70 7.98
N ASP A 18 -20.72 15.48 7.53
CA ASP A 18 -20.02 15.16 6.28
C ASP A 18 -18.95 14.08 6.51
N PRO A 19 -19.06 12.93 5.81
CA PRO A 19 -18.17 11.79 6.02
C PRO A 19 -16.75 12.02 5.48
N PHE A 20 -16.44 13.19 4.92
CA PHE A 20 -15.15 13.51 4.33
C PHE A 20 -14.71 14.96 4.58
N ALA A 21 -13.40 15.17 4.68
CA ALA A 21 -12.78 16.48 4.77
C ALA A 21 -12.45 17.01 3.36
N VAL A 22 -12.79 18.26 3.08
CA VAL A 22 -12.42 18.93 1.83
C VAL A 22 -11.21 19.83 2.06
N ARG A 23 -10.15 19.66 1.25
CA ARG A 23 -8.95 20.49 1.30
C ARG A 23 -8.65 21.10 -0.06
N VAL A 24 -8.70 22.43 -0.13
CA VAL A 24 -8.28 23.18 -1.33
C VAL A 24 -6.75 23.22 -1.39
N SER A 25 -6.18 22.93 -2.55
CA SER A 25 -4.73 22.90 -2.74
C SER A 25 -4.31 23.64 -4.02
N PRO A 26 -3.45 24.67 -3.93
CA PRO A 26 -2.96 25.41 -5.09
C PRO A 26 -2.05 24.56 -5.99
N ARG A 27 -1.51 23.45 -5.48
CA ARG A 27 -0.67 22.52 -6.24
C ARG A 27 -1.47 21.42 -6.93
N ALA A 28 -2.73 21.25 -6.57
CA ALA A 28 -3.57 20.23 -7.19
C ALA A 28 -3.99 20.69 -8.59
N ARG A 29 -3.87 19.79 -9.57
CA ARG A 29 -4.32 20.05 -10.95
C ARG A 29 -5.62 19.32 -11.29
N ARG A 30 -6.11 18.46 -10.39
CA ARG A 30 -7.35 17.66 -10.56
C ARG A 30 -7.92 17.29 -9.20
N LEU A 31 -9.24 17.02 -9.16
CA LEU A 31 -9.90 16.45 -7.99
C LEU A 31 -9.29 15.08 -7.65
N THR A 32 -9.05 14.86 -6.36
CA THR A 32 -8.47 13.60 -5.89
C THR A 32 -9.10 13.20 -4.55
N ALA A 33 -9.59 11.98 -4.44
CA ALA A 33 -9.99 11.41 -3.15
C ALA A 33 -8.82 10.67 -2.51
N ARG A 34 -8.60 10.87 -1.23
CA ARG A 34 -7.60 10.18 -0.42
C ARG A 34 -8.29 9.54 0.77
N VAL A 35 -8.06 8.26 0.97
CA VAL A 35 -8.53 7.55 2.16
C VAL A 35 -7.31 7.30 3.05
N HIS A 36 -7.38 7.83 4.27
CA HIS A 36 -6.34 7.68 5.28
C HIS A 36 -6.62 6.44 6.15
N VAL A 37 -5.61 6.02 6.88
CA VAL A 37 -5.75 4.97 7.90
C VAL A 37 -6.81 5.40 8.91
N GLY A 38 -7.64 4.44 9.34
CA GLY A 38 -8.82 4.74 10.16
C GLY A 38 -10.05 5.15 9.36
N GLY A 39 -9.98 5.09 8.00
CA GLY A 39 -11.14 5.32 7.13
C GLY A 39 -11.45 6.81 6.87
N ARG A 40 -10.68 7.75 7.42
CA ARG A 40 -10.90 9.18 7.16
C ARG A 40 -10.66 9.49 5.68
N VAL A 41 -11.66 10.12 5.04
CA VAL A 41 -11.62 10.52 3.64
C VAL A 41 -11.26 12.00 3.50
N GLU A 42 -10.31 12.32 2.63
CA GLU A 42 -9.94 13.70 2.25
C GLU A 42 -10.13 13.88 0.75
N ILE A 43 -10.92 14.90 0.36
CA ILE A 43 -11.07 15.31 -1.03
C ILE A 43 -10.16 16.53 -1.27
N VAL A 44 -9.14 16.34 -2.11
CA VAL A 44 -8.23 17.41 -2.52
C VAL A 44 -8.79 18.11 -3.75
N VAL A 45 -9.06 19.43 -3.62
CA VAL A 45 -9.72 20.23 -4.62
C VAL A 45 -8.75 21.27 -5.20
N PRO A 46 -8.58 21.38 -6.51
CA PRO A 46 -7.86 22.48 -7.16
C PRO A 46 -8.53 23.83 -6.91
N ILE A 47 -7.77 24.91 -6.97
CA ILE A 47 -8.34 26.27 -6.96
C ILE A 47 -9.24 26.45 -8.18
N GLY A 48 -10.41 27.09 -8.00
CA GLY A 48 -11.37 27.39 -9.08
C GLY A 48 -12.39 26.30 -9.39
N VAL A 49 -12.33 25.14 -8.72
CA VAL A 49 -13.35 24.10 -8.85
C VAL A 49 -14.59 24.47 -8.02
N ASN A 50 -15.77 24.43 -8.64
CA ASN A 50 -17.02 24.75 -7.95
C ASN A 50 -17.56 23.56 -7.13
N ALA A 51 -18.46 23.86 -6.18
CA ALA A 51 -19.03 22.87 -5.27
C ALA A 51 -19.83 21.76 -5.97
N HIS A 52 -20.45 22.04 -7.12
CA HIS A 52 -21.20 21.06 -7.91
C HIS A 52 -20.25 19.99 -8.46
N MET A 53 -19.13 20.38 -9.06
CA MET A 53 -18.11 19.43 -9.57
C MET A 53 -17.53 18.55 -8.45
N VAL A 54 -17.38 19.09 -7.23
CA VAL A 54 -16.92 18.30 -6.08
C VAL A 54 -17.97 17.27 -5.68
N ARG A 55 -19.25 17.65 -5.63
CA ARG A 55 -20.35 16.73 -5.33
C ARG A 55 -20.46 15.61 -6.37
N ASP A 56 -20.43 15.95 -7.65
CA ASP A 56 -20.48 14.96 -8.74
C ASP A 56 -19.29 14.00 -8.68
N PHE A 57 -18.09 14.52 -8.40
CA PHE A 57 -16.90 13.71 -8.21
C PHE A 57 -17.09 12.74 -7.04
N VAL A 58 -17.52 13.21 -5.87
CA VAL A 58 -17.76 12.37 -4.70
C VAL A 58 -18.80 11.31 -5.00
N GLN A 59 -19.96 11.69 -5.55
CA GLN A 59 -21.03 10.76 -5.89
C GLN A 59 -20.56 9.66 -6.85
N ARG A 60 -19.83 10.04 -7.88
CA ARG A 60 -19.26 9.09 -8.86
C ARG A 60 -18.26 8.11 -8.24
N PHE A 61 -17.46 8.59 -7.28
CA PHE A 61 -16.40 7.78 -6.67
C PHE A 61 -16.77 7.17 -5.32
N THR A 62 -17.99 7.40 -4.81
CA THR A 62 -18.48 6.82 -3.54
C THR A 62 -18.26 5.30 -3.48
N PRO A 63 -18.61 4.48 -4.49
CA PRO A 63 -18.41 3.03 -4.39
C PRO A 63 -16.93 2.63 -4.27
N TRP A 64 -16.01 3.43 -4.83
CA TRP A 64 -14.58 3.23 -4.67
C TRP A 64 -14.10 3.70 -3.28
N ILE A 65 -14.60 4.86 -2.83
CA ILE A 65 -14.28 5.41 -1.50
C ILE A 65 -14.69 4.42 -0.42
N ASP A 66 -15.91 3.89 -0.45
CA ASP A 66 -16.44 2.96 0.55
C ASP A 66 -15.62 1.67 0.61
N ARG A 67 -15.26 1.10 -0.52
CA ARG A 67 -14.37 -0.06 -0.57
C ARG A 67 -13.00 0.24 0.03
N LYS A 68 -12.45 1.42 -0.23
CA LYS A 68 -11.17 1.86 0.35
C LYS A 68 -11.28 2.14 1.85
N VAL A 69 -12.36 2.75 2.30
CA VAL A 69 -12.64 2.99 3.73
C VAL A 69 -12.73 1.67 4.47
N ALA A 70 -13.52 0.71 4.00
CA ALA A 70 -13.62 -0.61 4.59
C ALA A 70 -12.26 -1.32 4.67
N ALA A 71 -11.45 -1.24 3.61
CA ALA A 71 -10.08 -1.78 3.61
C ALA A 71 -9.18 -1.06 4.61
N MET A 72 -9.33 0.26 4.81
CA MET A 72 -8.50 1.05 5.73
C MET A 72 -8.95 0.98 7.19
N GLN A 73 -10.20 0.67 7.47
CA GLN A 73 -10.72 0.46 8.83
C GLN A 73 -10.11 -0.79 9.49
N CYS A 74 -9.80 -1.82 8.70
CA CYS A 74 -9.07 -3.00 9.19
C CYS A 74 -7.69 -2.65 9.79
N PHE A 75 -7.12 -1.49 9.45
CA PHE A 75 -5.82 -1.03 9.97
C PHE A 75 -5.93 -0.10 11.19
N ALA A 76 -7.14 0.23 11.64
CA ALA A 76 -7.38 1.06 12.82
C ALA A 76 -7.37 0.26 14.13
N ALA A 77 -7.08 -1.05 14.08
CA ALA A 77 -6.92 -1.86 15.27
C ALA A 77 -5.81 -1.28 16.18
N PRO A 78 -5.97 -1.35 17.51
CA PRO A 78 -4.92 -0.98 18.45
C PRO A 78 -3.62 -1.70 18.07
N SER A 79 -2.47 -1.09 18.36
CA SER A 79 -1.18 -1.67 18.02
C SER A 79 -1.12 -3.12 18.51
N GLU A 80 -1.09 -4.06 17.57
CA GLU A 80 -0.97 -5.48 17.93
C GLU A 80 0.30 -5.68 18.76
N PRO A 81 0.27 -6.60 19.73
CA PRO A 81 1.46 -6.98 20.49
C PRO A 81 2.55 -7.52 19.54
N VAL A 82 3.77 -7.63 20.04
CA VAL A 82 4.83 -8.33 19.32
C VAL A 82 4.36 -9.76 19.04
N PRO A 83 4.32 -10.21 17.77
CA PRO A 83 3.82 -11.54 17.45
C PRO A 83 4.76 -12.61 18.02
N GLY A 84 4.20 -13.72 18.49
CA GLY A 84 4.99 -14.92 18.86
C GLY A 84 5.46 -15.74 17.65
N THR A 85 4.88 -15.49 16.47
CA THR A 85 5.20 -16.20 15.23
C THR A 85 4.98 -15.27 14.03
N VAL A 86 5.83 -15.42 13.02
CA VAL A 86 5.67 -14.79 11.70
C VAL A 86 5.67 -15.88 10.64
N GLU A 87 4.65 -15.89 9.78
CA GLU A 87 4.51 -16.88 8.70
C GLU A 87 4.44 -16.16 7.35
N PHE A 88 5.24 -16.63 6.39
CA PHE A 88 5.26 -16.11 5.03
C PHE A 88 4.54 -17.07 4.08
N ALA A 89 3.35 -16.74 3.65
CA ALA A 89 2.59 -17.52 2.67
C ALA A 89 3.30 -17.59 1.29
N LEU A 90 4.15 -16.61 0.97
CA LEU A 90 4.93 -16.59 -0.27
C LEU A 90 5.90 -17.78 -0.39
N THR A 91 6.51 -18.17 0.71
CA THR A 91 7.63 -19.14 0.75
C THR A 91 7.39 -20.30 1.70
N ASP A 92 6.21 -20.34 2.33
CA ASP A 92 5.85 -21.34 3.34
C ASP A 92 6.84 -21.40 4.52
N GLU A 93 7.47 -20.24 4.84
CA GLU A 93 8.41 -20.11 5.94
C GLU A 93 7.68 -19.67 7.20
N LYS A 94 8.09 -20.25 8.33
CA LYS A 94 7.56 -19.91 9.66
C LYS A 94 8.70 -19.61 10.61
N PHE A 95 8.57 -18.50 11.35
CA PHE A 95 9.57 -18.03 12.30
C PHE A 95 8.95 -17.89 13.68
N ALA A 96 9.51 -18.55 14.68
CA ALA A 96 9.23 -18.26 16.08
C ALA A 96 9.87 -16.94 16.47
N VAL A 97 9.15 -16.07 17.19
CA VAL A 97 9.65 -14.77 17.63
C VAL A 97 9.75 -14.76 19.15
N ASP A 98 10.97 -14.62 19.64
CA ASP A 98 11.29 -14.45 21.06
C ASP A 98 11.64 -13.00 21.34
N TRP A 99 10.72 -12.26 21.96
CA TRP A 99 11.03 -10.92 22.41
C TRP A 99 11.42 -10.91 23.88
N ARG A 100 12.58 -10.29 24.14
CA ARG A 100 13.13 -10.10 25.49
C ARG A 100 13.34 -8.61 25.77
N ARG A 101 12.81 -8.15 26.90
CA ARG A 101 13.04 -6.79 27.34
C ARG A 101 14.52 -6.62 27.73
N GLY A 102 15.16 -5.56 27.21
CA GLY A 102 16.56 -5.26 27.48
C GLY A 102 16.98 -3.89 26.96
N SER A 103 18.09 -3.36 27.45
CA SER A 103 18.61 -2.04 27.05
C SER A 103 19.24 -2.04 25.66
N LYS A 104 19.74 -3.19 25.21
CA LYS A 104 20.34 -3.33 23.86
C LYS A 104 19.23 -3.52 22.84
N ARG A 105 19.28 -2.75 21.75
CA ARG A 105 18.33 -2.84 20.64
C ARG A 105 18.95 -3.65 19.51
N ARG A 106 18.54 -4.90 19.38
CA ARG A 106 19.04 -5.82 18.34
C ARG A 106 17.99 -6.84 17.93
N LEU A 107 18.13 -7.35 16.73
CA LEU A 107 17.39 -8.50 16.21
C LEU A 107 18.39 -9.45 15.54
N GLU A 108 18.31 -10.73 15.91
CA GLU A 108 19.09 -11.80 15.34
C GLU A 108 18.13 -12.86 14.80
N GLN A 109 18.43 -13.38 13.62
CA GLN A 109 17.70 -14.50 13.02
C GLN A 109 18.62 -15.69 12.91
N ALA A 110 18.18 -16.83 13.40
CA ALA A 110 18.84 -18.13 13.24
C ALA A 110 17.79 -19.14 12.78
N ALA A 111 17.97 -19.67 11.58
CA ALA A 111 17.04 -20.61 10.95
C ALA A 111 15.58 -20.15 11.01
N ASP A 112 14.76 -20.79 11.82
CA ASP A 112 13.33 -20.57 12.00
C ASP A 112 12.99 -19.71 13.23
N ARG A 113 13.99 -19.10 13.87
CA ARG A 113 13.84 -18.28 15.09
C ARG A 113 14.33 -16.86 14.89
N ILE A 114 13.61 -15.91 15.47
CA ILE A 114 13.94 -14.50 15.51
C ILE A 114 14.01 -14.07 16.98
N GLU A 115 15.19 -13.70 17.44
CA GLU A 115 15.38 -13.12 18.77
C GLU A 115 15.39 -11.61 18.67
N VAL A 116 14.51 -10.95 19.44
CA VAL A 116 14.36 -9.50 19.47
C VAL A 116 14.66 -8.99 20.86
N HIS A 117 15.62 -8.07 20.97
CA HIS A 117 15.94 -7.37 22.22
C HIS A 117 15.57 -5.88 22.07
N ALA A 118 14.69 -5.37 22.91
CA ALA A 118 14.25 -3.98 22.92
C ALA A 118 13.77 -3.57 24.32
N SER A 119 13.79 -2.29 24.63
CA SER A 119 13.31 -1.74 25.92
C SER A 119 11.81 -1.85 26.10
N ASP A 120 11.06 -1.85 24.99
CA ASP A 120 9.61 -1.87 24.96
C ASP A 120 9.07 -2.54 23.66
N GLU A 121 7.77 -2.79 23.62
CA GLU A 121 7.09 -3.40 22.48
C GLU A 121 7.22 -2.58 21.20
N ARG A 122 7.20 -1.26 21.31
CA ARG A 122 7.34 -0.37 20.14
C ARG A 122 8.70 -0.59 19.48
N GLY A 123 9.78 -0.59 20.28
CA GLY A 123 11.11 -0.85 19.79
C GLY A 123 11.26 -2.24 19.16
N ALA A 124 10.62 -3.25 19.77
CA ALA A 124 10.61 -4.60 19.23
C ALA A 124 9.89 -4.67 17.87
N ARG A 125 8.71 -4.05 17.74
CA ARG A 125 7.99 -3.96 16.46
C ARG A 125 8.78 -3.23 15.38
N GLU A 126 9.45 -2.13 15.72
CA GLU A 126 10.29 -1.40 14.76
C GLU A 126 11.46 -2.24 14.24
N LEU A 127 12.07 -3.07 15.11
CA LEU A 127 13.10 -4.03 14.71
C LEU A 127 12.55 -5.10 13.77
N LEU A 128 11.40 -5.69 14.11
CA LEU A 128 10.70 -6.67 13.25
C LEU A 128 10.31 -6.07 11.89
N GLN A 129 9.82 -4.83 11.86
CA GLN A 129 9.52 -4.14 10.60
C GLN A 129 10.77 -3.91 9.75
N GLY A 130 11.90 -3.59 10.37
CA GLY A 130 13.19 -3.49 9.69
C GLY A 130 13.65 -4.82 9.11
N TRP A 131 13.52 -5.91 9.90
CA TRP A 131 13.79 -7.27 9.47
C TRP A 131 12.87 -7.69 8.31
N LEU A 132 11.55 -7.46 8.44
CA LEU A 132 10.58 -7.79 7.41
C LEU A 132 10.89 -7.14 6.05
N LYS A 133 11.38 -5.89 6.05
CA LYS A 133 11.79 -5.22 4.81
C LYS A 133 12.98 -5.91 4.15
N ARG A 134 13.98 -6.33 4.94
CA ARG A 134 15.13 -7.08 4.41
C ARG A 134 14.69 -8.42 3.89
N ALA A 135 13.93 -9.18 4.70
CA ALA A 135 13.37 -10.47 4.30
C ALA A 135 12.54 -10.38 3.00
N ALA A 136 11.77 -9.31 2.84
CA ALA A 136 11.01 -9.04 1.62
C ALA A 136 11.92 -8.73 0.43
N TYR A 137 12.97 -7.94 0.62
CA TYR A 137 13.92 -7.67 -0.46
C TYR A 137 14.59 -8.96 -0.96
N ASP A 138 15.08 -9.77 -0.04
CA ASP A 138 15.82 -11.00 -0.35
C ASP A 138 14.95 -12.03 -1.09
N ARG A 139 13.62 -12.02 -0.87
CA ARG A 139 12.68 -12.99 -1.47
C ARG A 139 11.96 -12.46 -2.70
N LEU A 140 11.61 -11.18 -2.71
CA LEU A 140 10.81 -10.59 -3.80
C LEU A 140 11.67 -10.07 -4.95
N ALA A 141 12.81 -9.42 -4.65
CA ALA A 141 13.62 -8.80 -5.69
C ALA A 141 14.19 -9.81 -6.70
N PRO A 142 14.78 -10.94 -6.29
CA PRO A 142 15.27 -11.94 -7.25
C PRO A 142 14.13 -12.50 -8.12
N ARG A 143 12.98 -12.79 -7.54
CA ARG A 143 11.80 -13.33 -8.26
C ARG A 143 11.25 -12.33 -9.29
N LEU A 144 11.16 -11.05 -8.91
CA LEU A 144 10.74 -9.99 -9.83
C LEU A 144 11.73 -9.83 -10.97
N LEU A 145 13.05 -9.80 -10.69
CA LEU A 145 14.08 -9.64 -11.70
C LEU A 145 14.16 -10.85 -12.64
N GLN A 146 13.97 -12.05 -12.13
CA GLN A 146 13.87 -13.26 -12.96
C GLN A 146 12.70 -13.15 -13.92
N LEU A 147 11.50 -12.83 -13.45
CA LEU A 147 10.31 -12.66 -14.30
C LEU A 147 10.49 -11.51 -15.32
N ALA A 148 11.10 -10.40 -14.89
CA ALA A 148 11.41 -9.27 -15.76
C ALA A 148 12.33 -9.67 -16.91
N ASN A 149 13.35 -10.48 -16.63
CA ASN A 149 14.27 -11.02 -17.65
C ASN A 149 13.56 -11.99 -18.59
N GLU A 150 12.76 -12.93 -18.08
CA GLU A 150 11.95 -13.86 -18.88
C GLU A 150 11.01 -13.14 -19.86
N LEU A 151 10.43 -12.01 -19.44
CA LEU A 151 9.50 -11.22 -20.23
C LEU A 151 10.19 -10.13 -21.08
N ASN A 152 11.50 -9.96 -20.99
CA ASN A 152 12.24 -8.85 -21.60
C ASN A 152 11.70 -7.46 -21.21
N TYR A 153 11.42 -7.26 -19.92
CA TYR A 153 10.97 -5.99 -19.36
C TYR A 153 12.08 -5.37 -18.50
N PRO A 154 12.61 -4.19 -18.89
CA PRO A 154 13.74 -3.60 -18.17
C PRO A 154 13.30 -3.08 -16.79
N VAL A 155 14.00 -3.52 -15.74
CA VAL A 155 13.87 -3.01 -14.39
C VAL A 155 15.20 -2.36 -13.99
N ALA A 156 15.18 -1.04 -13.76
CA ALA A 156 16.38 -0.31 -13.37
C ALA A 156 16.70 -0.50 -11.88
N ARG A 157 15.67 -0.63 -11.05
CA ARG A 157 15.83 -0.76 -9.58
C ARG A 157 14.62 -1.40 -8.93
N VAL A 158 14.85 -2.25 -7.92
CA VAL A 158 13.84 -2.75 -7.02
C VAL A 158 13.96 -2.05 -5.67
N SER A 159 12.83 -1.67 -5.08
CA SER A 159 12.76 -1.03 -3.77
C SER A 159 11.66 -1.69 -2.92
N ILE A 160 11.88 -1.86 -1.62
CA ILE A 160 10.86 -2.39 -0.70
C ILE A 160 10.39 -1.28 0.24
N ARG A 161 9.07 -1.19 0.39
CA ARG A 161 8.43 -0.28 1.35
C ARG A 161 7.34 -1.01 2.13
N CYS A 162 7.05 -0.56 3.36
CA CYS A 162 5.88 -0.99 4.11
C CYS A 162 4.84 0.14 4.02
N GLN A 163 3.89 0.01 3.10
CA GLN A 163 2.85 1.01 2.83
C GLN A 163 1.49 0.38 3.12
N ARG A 164 0.51 1.21 3.55
CA ARG A 164 -0.86 0.74 3.83
C ARG A 164 -1.80 0.86 2.63
N THR A 165 -1.37 1.50 1.53
CA THR A 165 -2.30 1.92 0.47
C THR A 165 -2.07 1.30 -0.88
N ARG A 166 -0.91 0.65 -1.10
CA ARG A 166 -0.59 0.03 -2.38
C ARG A 166 0.37 -1.15 -2.22
N TRP A 167 0.18 -2.16 -3.05
CA TRP A 167 1.00 -3.35 -3.08
C TRP A 167 2.30 -3.17 -3.85
N GLY A 168 2.26 -2.36 -4.91
CA GLY A 168 3.39 -2.04 -5.74
C GLY A 168 3.27 -0.70 -6.43
N SER A 169 4.29 -0.30 -7.16
CA SER A 169 4.28 0.79 -8.13
C SER A 169 5.50 0.71 -9.03
N CYS A 170 5.33 1.03 -10.31
CA CYS A 170 6.42 1.22 -11.26
C CYS A 170 6.54 2.70 -11.63
N SER A 171 7.76 3.23 -11.68
CA SER A 171 8.03 4.59 -12.13
C SER A 171 8.44 4.62 -13.60
N THR A 172 8.31 5.78 -14.26
CA THR A 172 8.78 6.01 -15.63
C THR A 172 10.29 5.78 -15.82
N ARG A 173 11.04 5.75 -14.71
CA ARG A 173 12.49 5.47 -14.72
C ARG A 173 12.81 3.99 -14.49
N GLY A 174 11.82 3.09 -14.56
CA GLY A 174 12.01 1.66 -14.37
C GLY A 174 12.26 1.24 -12.91
N THR A 175 11.97 2.09 -11.91
CA THR A 175 12.02 1.67 -10.51
C THR A 175 10.71 0.98 -10.13
N VAL A 176 10.79 -0.31 -9.79
CA VAL A 176 9.67 -1.07 -9.22
C VAL A 176 9.77 -1.05 -7.70
N THR A 177 8.73 -0.53 -7.06
CA THR A 177 8.61 -0.54 -5.60
C THR A 177 7.59 -1.59 -5.21
N LEU A 178 7.96 -2.52 -4.32
CA LEU A 178 7.09 -3.58 -3.80
C LEU A 178 6.81 -3.36 -2.31
N ASN A 179 5.67 -3.85 -1.86
CA ASN A 179 5.30 -3.81 -0.45
C ASN A 179 5.85 -5.02 0.29
N CYS A 180 6.46 -4.81 1.48
CA CYS A 180 6.94 -5.90 2.33
C CYS A 180 5.82 -6.88 2.72
N SER A 181 4.57 -6.40 2.76
CA SER A 181 3.39 -7.21 3.08
C SER A 181 3.07 -8.30 2.04
N LEU A 182 3.70 -8.27 0.87
CA LEU A 182 3.58 -9.33 -0.15
C LEU A 182 4.06 -10.70 0.34
N LEU A 183 4.91 -10.73 1.37
CA LEU A 183 5.33 -11.99 1.99
C LEU A 183 4.17 -12.78 2.60
N PHE A 184 3.08 -12.12 2.95
CA PHE A 184 1.87 -12.74 3.53
C PHE A 184 0.85 -13.21 2.48
N LEU A 185 1.16 -13.08 1.19
CA LEU A 185 0.30 -13.52 0.07
C LEU A 185 0.88 -14.75 -0.62
N SER A 186 0.00 -15.51 -1.29
CA SER A 186 0.43 -16.66 -2.09
C SER A 186 1.30 -16.26 -3.28
N LEU A 187 2.15 -17.17 -3.71
CA LEU A 187 3.08 -16.96 -4.83
C LEU A 187 2.34 -16.52 -6.11
N GLU A 188 1.17 -17.11 -6.42
CA GLU A 188 0.41 -16.77 -7.62
C GLU A 188 -0.08 -15.30 -7.61
N VAL A 189 -0.52 -14.81 -6.45
CA VAL A 189 -0.98 -13.43 -6.29
C VAL A 189 0.19 -12.45 -6.39
N VAL A 190 1.33 -12.81 -5.81
CA VAL A 190 2.55 -11.99 -5.89
C VAL A 190 3.08 -11.96 -7.33
N ARG A 191 3.07 -13.09 -8.05
CA ARG A 191 3.45 -13.17 -9.46
C ARG A 191 2.56 -12.29 -10.33
N TYR A 192 1.24 -12.32 -10.10
CA TYR A 192 0.31 -11.41 -10.78
C TYR A 192 0.69 -9.92 -10.55
N LEU A 193 0.97 -9.52 -9.31
CA LEU A 193 1.42 -8.15 -9.04
C LEU A 193 2.72 -7.82 -9.79
N PHE A 194 3.67 -8.74 -9.88
CA PHE A 194 4.88 -8.52 -10.65
C PHE A 194 4.57 -8.26 -12.12
N VAL A 195 3.70 -9.06 -12.74
CA VAL A 195 3.25 -8.85 -14.11
C VAL A 195 2.60 -7.47 -14.27
N HIS A 196 1.73 -7.08 -13.31
CA HIS A 196 1.09 -5.77 -13.29
C HIS A 196 2.11 -4.61 -13.26
N GLU A 197 3.08 -4.67 -12.35
CA GLU A 197 4.10 -3.62 -12.21
C GLU A 197 5.07 -3.61 -13.42
N LEU A 198 5.41 -4.77 -13.95
CA LEU A 198 6.23 -4.87 -15.15
C LEU A 198 5.51 -4.34 -16.40
N ALA A 199 4.20 -4.57 -16.53
CA ALA A 199 3.41 -4.02 -17.62
C ALA A 199 3.45 -2.49 -17.66
N HIS A 200 3.64 -1.83 -16.51
CA HIS A 200 3.84 -0.38 -16.45
C HIS A 200 5.15 0.10 -17.10
N THR A 201 6.12 -0.76 -17.36
CA THR A 201 7.31 -0.38 -18.15
C THR A 201 6.97 -0.10 -19.63
N LYS A 202 5.83 -0.62 -20.11
CA LYS A 202 5.31 -0.42 -21.47
C LYS A 202 4.14 0.55 -21.51
N HIS A 203 3.22 0.46 -20.57
CA HIS A 203 2.00 1.26 -20.51
C HIS A 203 1.84 1.86 -19.10
N MET A 204 2.18 3.16 -18.97
CA MET A 204 2.14 3.85 -17.66
C MET A 204 0.72 4.07 -17.10
N ASN A 205 -0.31 3.87 -17.90
CA ASN A 205 -1.71 3.97 -17.52
C ASN A 205 -2.40 2.62 -17.70
N HIS A 206 -3.51 2.42 -17.01
CA HIS A 206 -4.34 1.21 -17.11
C HIS A 206 -5.30 1.28 -18.33
N SER A 207 -4.72 1.57 -19.53
CA SER A 207 -5.44 1.58 -20.79
C SER A 207 -5.90 0.16 -21.21
N PRO A 208 -6.76 0.01 -22.24
CA PRO A 208 -7.06 -1.30 -22.78
C PRO A 208 -5.83 -2.09 -23.23
N ASP A 209 -4.80 -1.41 -23.74
CA ASP A 209 -3.54 -2.05 -24.13
C ASP A 209 -2.76 -2.60 -22.95
N PHE A 210 -2.75 -1.89 -21.82
CA PHE A 210 -2.20 -2.38 -20.56
C PHE A 210 -2.87 -3.69 -20.15
N TRP A 211 -4.20 -3.72 -20.09
CA TRP A 211 -4.94 -4.90 -19.65
C TRP A 211 -4.81 -6.08 -20.63
N ARG A 212 -4.76 -5.82 -21.94
CA ARG A 212 -4.47 -6.86 -22.94
C ARG A 212 -3.08 -7.48 -22.74
N LEU A 213 -2.10 -6.65 -22.39
CA LEU A 213 -0.76 -7.13 -22.09
C LEU A 213 -0.74 -8.00 -20.83
N VAL A 214 -1.38 -7.54 -19.75
CA VAL A 214 -1.50 -8.31 -18.49
C VAL A 214 -2.23 -9.63 -18.74
N GLU A 215 -3.37 -9.63 -19.44
CA GLU A 215 -4.17 -10.82 -19.74
C GLU A 215 -3.41 -11.86 -20.56
N ARG A 216 -2.54 -11.43 -21.46
CA ARG A 216 -1.69 -12.33 -22.25
C ARG A 216 -0.69 -13.11 -21.39
N ILE A 217 -0.15 -12.48 -20.36
CA ILE A 217 0.88 -13.07 -19.48
C ILE A 217 0.22 -13.83 -18.33
N GLU A 218 -0.89 -13.32 -17.83
CA GLU A 218 -1.65 -13.84 -16.69
C GLU A 218 -3.14 -13.86 -17.03
N PRO A 219 -3.62 -14.91 -17.69
CA PRO A 219 -5.02 -15.00 -18.15
C PRO A 219 -6.05 -14.86 -17.02
N ASP A 220 -5.70 -15.34 -15.82
CA ASP A 220 -6.55 -15.29 -14.63
C ASP A 220 -6.47 -13.96 -13.86
N TYR A 221 -5.88 -12.91 -14.44
CA TYR A 221 -5.59 -11.65 -13.76
C TYR A 221 -6.79 -11.07 -13.00
N ARG A 222 -8.02 -11.21 -13.52
CA ARG A 222 -9.24 -10.66 -12.87
C ARG A 222 -9.54 -11.34 -11.53
N ARG A 223 -9.29 -12.65 -11.44
CA ARG A 223 -9.42 -13.40 -10.17
C ARG A 223 -8.31 -12.98 -9.22
N LEU A 224 -7.08 -12.95 -9.70
CA LEU A 224 -5.89 -12.60 -8.91
C LEU A 224 -5.92 -11.16 -8.41
N ASP A 225 -6.41 -10.21 -9.20
CA ASP A 225 -6.60 -8.81 -8.78
C ASP A 225 -7.58 -8.71 -7.61
N ARG A 226 -8.70 -9.42 -7.67
CA ARG A 226 -9.65 -9.48 -6.55
C ARG A 226 -9.02 -10.08 -5.29
N THR A 227 -8.25 -11.15 -5.45
CA THR A 227 -7.54 -11.80 -4.34
C THR A 227 -6.48 -10.86 -3.76
N LEU A 228 -5.72 -10.16 -4.60
CA LEU A 228 -4.74 -9.16 -4.18
C LEU A 228 -5.41 -8.03 -3.39
N LEU A 229 -6.55 -7.51 -3.84
CA LEU A 229 -7.31 -6.48 -3.12
C LEU A 229 -7.82 -6.97 -1.76
N ALA A 230 -8.26 -8.22 -1.67
CA ALA A 230 -8.68 -8.84 -0.41
C ALA A 230 -7.50 -9.13 0.53
N GLY A 231 -6.31 -9.30 -0.01
CA GLY A 231 -5.09 -9.69 0.69
C GLY A 231 -4.67 -8.77 1.84
N TRP A 232 -5.13 -7.51 1.86
CA TRP A 232 -4.90 -6.62 3.01
C TRP A 232 -5.43 -7.18 4.33
N ARG A 233 -6.42 -8.05 4.29
CA ARG A 233 -7.02 -8.67 5.48
C ARG A 233 -6.12 -9.75 6.11
N THR A 234 -5.19 -10.30 5.36
CA THR A 234 -4.24 -11.33 5.83
C THR A 234 -2.96 -10.73 6.40
N VAL A 235 -2.73 -9.42 6.20
CA VAL A 235 -1.53 -8.76 6.69
C VAL A 235 -1.68 -8.43 8.18
N PRO A 236 -0.79 -8.93 9.05
CA PRO A 236 -0.83 -8.63 10.48
C PRO A 236 -0.66 -7.13 10.77
N GLY A 237 -1.37 -6.61 11.76
CA GLY A 237 -1.38 -5.18 12.10
C GLY A 237 -0.01 -4.65 12.53
N TRP A 238 0.81 -5.48 13.17
CA TRP A 238 2.16 -5.11 13.63
C TRP A 238 3.10 -4.68 12.49
N VAL A 239 2.81 -5.08 11.24
CA VAL A 239 3.60 -4.74 10.04
C VAL A 239 3.63 -3.23 9.80
N PHE A 240 2.60 -2.54 10.23
CA PHE A 240 2.44 -1.12 9.97
C PHE A 240 2.78 -0.29 11.19
N LYS A 241 3.46 0.84 10.97
CA LYS A 241 3.71 1.82 12.03
C LYS A 241 2.41 2.35 12.61
N SER A 242 2.32 2.33 13.92
CA SER A 242 1.26 2.98 14.70
C SER A 242 1.32 4.47 14.52
#